data_3aa184df7aa9519bdaa8ba07be86aff2
#
_entry.id   3aa184df7aa9519bdaa8ba07be86aff2
#
_cell.length_a   1.000
_cell.length_b   1.000
_cell.length_c   1.000
_cell.angle_alpha   90.00
_cell.angle_beta   90.00
_cell.angle_gamma   90.00
#
_symmetry.space_group_name_H-M   'P 1'
#
loop_
_entity.id
_entity.type
_entity.pdbx_description
1 polymer ?
#
loop_
_entity_poly.entity_id
_entity_poly.type
_entity_poly.pdbx_seq_one_letter_code
_entity_poly.pdbx_strand_id
1 'polypeptide(L)'
;VTDILGREVSVPQDAKRVICMYASTAHIMALLDKGERIVGASDGVTRDQMMVTKYPAVADLPTPYHEGAVNAEEVLALDPDLLLIKEEMYLKDNERQKLDDLGIPYVVVDYYDLDGLRKAIQVMGEVFGEEEKAQQYLSYMDEQFTYVEERVKDVPEADRPRVYHSITESTKTDIVDSLCAQIIHAAGLIDVSADSGLTDVGKNAMVTLEQIYNWDPDAIICNEYAVTDYILAQQKWSGLKAVQNKSVYTLPIGATRWCHHGSIEPQMAVLFLAKTFYPDRFEDLDLRETVLTYYADYFGMQLDDDTITKILSGKGMRESSPSLEME
;
A
#
# COMPACT_ATOMS: atom_id res chain seq x y z
N VAL A 1 13.18 20.57 -5.49
CA VAL A 1 11.83 19.97 -5.38
C VAL A 1 11.19 20.39 -4.07
N THR A 2 9.87 20.45 -4.06
CA THR A 2 9.09 20.65 -2.82
C THR A 2 8.58 19.31 -2.33
N ASP A 3 9.04 18.84 -1.17
CA ASP A 3 8.61 17.54 -0.65
C ASP A 3 7.18 17.56 -0.07
N ILE A 4 6.72 16.41 0.46
CA ILE A 4 5.35 16.30 0.96
C ILE A 4 5.06 17.20 2.17
N LEU A 5 6.09 17.61 2.93
CA LEU A 5 5.98 18.53 4.07
C LEU A 5 6.05 20.00 3.64
N GLY A 6 6.19 20.30 2.33
CA GLY A 6 6.33 21.66 1.80
C GLY A 6 7.73 22.24 1.94
N ARG A 7 8.75 21.42 2.23
CA ARG A 7 10.14 21.87 2.32
C ARG A 7 10.77 21.94 0.93
N GLU A 8 11.45 23.05 0.63
CA GLU A 8 12.31 23.17 -0.54
C GLU A 8 13.60 22.37 -0.32
N VAL A 9 13.83 21.33 -1.11
CA VAL A 9 15.00 20.48 -1.04
C VAL A 9 15.79 20.57 -2.34
N SER A 10 17.09 20.88 -2.22
CA SER A 10 18.01 20.82 -3.35
C SER A 10 18.47 19.39 -3.56
N VAL A 11 18.00 18.75 -4.61
CA VAL A 11 18.36 17.36 -4.98
C VAL A 11 19.33 17.36 -6.14
N PRO A 12 20.25 16.36 -6.24
CA PRO A 12 21.07 16.17 -7.43
C PRO A 12 20.18 15.96 -8.67
N GLN A 13 20.49 16.62 -9.77
CA GLN A 13 19.72 16.51 -11.01
C GLN A 13 19.65 15.07 -11.58
N ASP A 14 20.62 14.22 -11.25
CA ASP A 14 20.70 12.82 -11.68
C ASP A 14 21.23 11.95 -10.53
N ALA A 15 20.45 11.88 -9.42
CA ALA A 15 20.78 11.02 -8.28
C ALA A 15 20.88 9.55 -8.74
N LYS A 16 22.03 8.94 -8.55
CA LYS A 16 22.34 7.55 -9.02
C LYS A 16 22.43 6.55 -7.88
N ARG A 17 22.65 7.02 -6.67
CA ARG A 17 22.85 6.20 -5.48
C ARG A 17 21.84 6.63 -4.41
N VAL A 18 20.72 5.94 -4.39
CA VAL A 18 19.56 6.31 -3.54
C VAL A 18 19.36 5.28 -2.44
N ILE A 19 19.16 5.76 -1.22
CA ILE A 19 18.71 4.91 -0.11
C ILE A 19 17.21 5.12 0.11
N CYS A 20 16.43 4.03 0.01
CA CYS A 20 15.00 3.99 0.27
C CYS A 20 14.73 3.50 1.70
N MET A 21 14.62 4.42 2.66
CA MET A 21 14.34 4.07 4.07
C MET A 21 12.86 3.75 4.32
N TYR A 22 12.02 3.86 3.31
CA TYR A 22 10.60 3.49 3.33
C TYR A 22 10.26 2.66 2.08
N ALA A 23 9.59 1.52 2.27
CA ALA A 23 9.36 0.57 1.18
C ALA A 23 8.59 1.17 -0.01
N SER A 24 7.59 2.03 0.24
CA SER A 24 6.80 2.64 -0.81
C SER A 24 7.64 3.51 -1.77
N THR A 25 8.73 4.14 -1.27
CA THR A 25 9.63 4.93 -2.13
C THR A 25 10.38 4.05 -3.13
N ALA A 26 10.79 2.84 -2.72
CA ALA A 26 11.41 1.87 -3.63
C ALA A 26 10.41 1.38 -4.69
N HIS A 27 9.15 1.14 -4.31
CA HIS A 27 8.10 0.76 -5.27
C HIS A 27 7.82 1.88 -6.28
N ILE A 28 7.77 3.14 -5.83
CA ILE A 28 7.62 4.30 -6.75
C ILE A 28 8.87 4.43 -7.64
N MET A 29 10.08 4.20 -7.13
CA MET A 29 11.28 4.14 -7.97
C MET A 29 11.19 3.04 -9.03
N ALA A 30 10.67 1.87 -8.69
CA ALA A 30 10.44 0.79 -9.64
C ALA A 30 9.40 1.15 -10.72
N LEU A 31 8.33 1.84 -10.32
CA LEU A 31 7.31 2.41 -11.21
C LEU A 31 7.92 3.42 -12.21
N LEU A 32 8.86 4.23 -11.75
CA LEU A 32 9.57 5.22 -12.56
C LEU A 32 10.80 4.66 -13.30
N ASP A 33 11.03 3.34 -13.29
CA ASP A 33 12.21 2.64 -13.84
C ASP A 33 13.54 3.15 -13.29
N LYS A 34 13.57 3.52 -12.00
CA LYS A 34 14.79 3.96 -11.30
C LYS A 34 15.25 2.98 -10.22
N GLY A 35 14.67 1.79 -10.15
CA GLY A 35 14.99 0.79 -9.11
C GLY A 35 16.46 0.34 -9.11
N GLU A 36 17.15 0.39 -10.24
CA GLU A 36 18.60 0.09 -10.34
C GLU A 36 19.49 1.08 -9.57
N ARG A 37 18.96 2.26 -9.21
CA ARG A 37 19.69 3.29 -8.47
C ARG A 37 19.64 3.08 -6.96
N ILE A 38 18.90 2.09 -6.46
CA ILE A 38 18.77 1.79 -5.05
C ILE A 38 20.05 1.10 -4.57
N VAL A 39 20.75 1.70 -3.61
CA VAL A 39 21.98 1.17 -3.02
C VAL A 39 21.80 0.75 -1.55
N GLY A 40 20.67 1.08 -0.94
CA GLY A 40 20.25 0.66 0.39
C GLY A 40 18.74 0.79 0.52
N ALA A 41 18.11 -0.08 1.30
CA ALA A 41 16.65 -0.11 1.40
C ALA A 41 16.19 -0.56 2.79
N SER A 42 14.88 -0.49 3.07
CA SER A 42 14.28 -1.14 4.23
C SER A 42 14.11 -2.65 4.01
N ASP A 43 14.08 -3.45 5.08
CA ASP A 43 13.87 -4.91 5.05
C ASP A 43 12.66 -5.34 4.20
N GLY A 44 11.62 -4.52 4.17
CA GLY A 44 10.42 -4.80 3.38
C GLY A 44 10.68 -4.82 1.88
N VAL A 45 11.71 -4.14 1.40
CA VAL A 45 12.10 -4.07 -0.02
C VAL A 45 12.99 -5.25 -0.39
N THR A 46 13.95 -5.61 0.45
CA THR A 46 14.91 -6.69 0.15
C THR A 46 14.26 -8.07 0.09
N ARG A 47 13.08 -8.23 0.70
CA ARG A 47 12.26 -9.46 0.66
C ARG A 47 11.09 -9.41 -0.30
N ASP A 48 10.91 -8.30 -1.00
CA ASP A 48 9.81 -8.10 -1.92
C ASP A 48 10.07 -8.85 -3.24
N GLN A 49 9.20 -9.82 -3.57
CA GLN A 49 9.39 -10.68 -4.75
C GLN A 49 9.33 -9.89 -6.07
N MET A 50 8.51 -8.85 -6.16
CA MET A 50 8.46 -7.99 -7.34
C MET A 50 9.79 -7.24 -7.50
N MET A 51 10.27 -6.61 -6.43
CA MET A 51 11.54 -5.88 -6.43
C MET A 51 12.72 -6.79 -6.75
N VAL A 52 12.82 -7.95 -6.12
CA VAL A 52 13.90 -8.92 -6.34
C VAL A 52 13.85 -9.52 -7.75
N THR A 53 12.64 -9.77 -8.28
CA THR A 53 12.51 -10.29 -9.66
C THR A 53 12.92 -9.25 -10.69
N LYS A 54 12.49 -8.00 -10.53
CA LYS A 54 12.82 -6.92 -11.48
C LYS A 54 14.27 -6.43 -11.32
N TYR A 55 14.75 -6.35 -10.08
CA TYR A 55 16.07 -5.85 -9.70
C TYR A 55 16.78 -6.82 -8.75
N PRO A 56 17.39 -7.91 -9.25
CA PRO A 56 17.94 -8.98 -8.41
C PRO A 56 18.94 -8.53 -7.34
N ALA A 57 19.70 -7.46 -7.60
CA ALA A 57 20.65 -6.90 -6.63
C ALA A 57 19.98 -6.37 -5.35
N VAL A 58 18.67 -6.10 -5.39
CA VAL A 58 17.93 -5.60 -4.22
C VAL A 58 17.89 -6.59 -3.07
N ALA A 59 17.94 -7.89 -3.34
CA ALA A 59 17.92 -8.93 -2.31
C ALA A 59 19.06 -8.83 -1.29
N ASP A 60 20.21 -8.34 -1.73
CA ASP A 60 21.45 -8.28 -0.94
C ASP A 60 21.79 -6.84 -0.47
N LEU A 61 20.87 -5.88 -0.64
CA LEU A 61 21.13 -4.50 -0.25
C LEU A 61 21.22 -4.34 1.27
N PRO A 62 22.16 -3.49 1.76
CA PRO A 62 22.16 -3.06 3.15
C PRO A 62 20.86 -2.37 3.53
N THR A 63 20.50 -2.50 4.82
CA THR A 63 19.26 -1.96 5.36
C THR A 63 19.57 -0.94 6.48
N PRO A 64 20.05 0.26 6.15
CA PRO A 64 20.56 1.23 7.12
C PRO A 64 19.49 1.89 8.00
N TYR A 65 18.26 1.40 7.94
CA TYR A 65 17.16 1.80 8.81
C TYR A 65 16.50 0.57 9.45
N HIS A 66 16.71 0.41 10.76
CA HIS A 66 16.19 -0.69 11.55
C HIS A 66 15.47 -0.19 12.79
N GLU A 67 14.36 -0.83 13.16
CA GLU A 67 13.63 -0.59 14.40
C GLU A 67 13.33 0.90 14.70
N GLY A 68 13.11 1.67 13.64
CA GLY A 68 12.80 3.10 13.78
C GLY A 68 14.02 4.02 13.95
N ALA A 69 15.24 3.51 13.78
CA ALA A 69 16.50 4.26 13.90
C ALA A 69 17.36 4.19 12.63
N VAL A 70 17.97 5.34 12.27
CA VAL A 70 18.93 5.46 11.19
C VAL A 70 20.32 5.07 11.69
N ASN A 71 21.00 4.16 10.96
CA ASN A 71 22.41 3.84 11.14
C ASN A 71 23.28 4.74 10.24
N ALA A 72 23.79 5.82 10.82
CA ALA A 72 24.57 6.84 10.09
C ALA A 72 25.86 6.28 9.46
N GLU A 73 26.53 5.32 10.12
CA GLU A 73 27.78 4.71 9.61
C GLU A 73 27.50 3.86 8.36
N GLU A 74 26.41 3.08 8.35
CA GLU A 74 25.98 2.32 7.19
C GLU A 74 25.55 3.25 6.03
N VAL A 75 24.82 4.32 6.32
CA VAL A 75 24.46 5.31 5.30
C VAL A 75 25.71 5.89 4.65
N LEU A 76 26.68 6.35 5.42
CA LEU A 76 27.93 6.92 4.88
C LEU A 76 28.76 5.89 4.10
N ALA A 77 28.79 4.64 4.54
CA ALA A 77 29.51 3.57 3.84
C ALA A 77 28.95 3.28 2.45
N LEU A 78 27.65 3.57 2.22
CA LEU A 78 26.98 3.40 0.94
C LEU A 78 27.22 4.58 -0.01
N ASP A 79 27.80 5.70 0.44
CA ASP A 79 28.06 6.89 -0.36
C ASP A 79 26.87 7.31 -1.24
N PRO A 80 25.69 7.59 -0.65
CA PRO A 80 24.49 7.91 -1.42
C PRO A 80 24.44 9.37 -1.84
N ASP A 81 23.79 9.61 -2.97
CA ASP A 81 23.49 10.97 -3.47
C ASP A 81 22.22 11.55 -2.84
N LEU A 82 21.30 10.68 -2.41
CA LEU A 82 19.95 11.03 -1.96
C LEU A 82 19.40 10.00 -0.98
N LEU A 83 18.68 10.48 0.04
CA LEU A 83 17.89 9.65 0.93
C LEU A 83 16.39 9.90 0.71
N LEU A 84 15.59 8.85 0.63
CA LEU A 84 14.13 8.91 0.61
C LEU A 84 13.62 8.38 1.94
N ILE A 85 12.95 9.24 2.71
CA ILE A 85 12.54 8.96 4.08
C ILE A 85 11.03 9.14 4.26
N LYS A 86 10.45 8.53 5.29
CA LYS A 86 9.06 8.77 5.69
C LYS A 86 8.94 9.93 6.68
N GLU A 87 7.74 10.50 6.80
CA GLU A 87 7.46 11.63 7.68
C GLU A 87 7.82 11.35 9.15
N GLU A 88 7.52 10.16 9.65
CA GLU A 88 7.83 9.76 11.03
C GLU A 88 9.31 9.93 11.40
N MET A 89 10.23 9.66 10.46
CA MET A 89 11.67 9.85 10.71
C MET A 89 12.01 11.33 10.88
N TYR A 90 11.41 12.18 10.04
CA TYR A 90 11.63 13.63 10.10
C TYR A 90 11.05 14.26 11.37
N LEU A 91 9.91 13.75 11.86
CA LEU A 91 9.24 14.25 13.06
C LEU A 91 9.94 13.85 14.36
N LYS A 92 10.79 12.82 14.35
CA LYS A 92 11.62 12.43 15.50
C LYS A 92 12.88 13.29 15.53
N ASP A 93 13.00 14.21 16.49
CA ASP A 93 14.10 15.18 16.58
C ASP A 93 15.49 14.53 16.52
N ASN A 94 15.68 13.39 17.21
CA ASN A 94 16.95 12.67 17.20
C ASN A 94 17.28 12.03 15.83
N GLU A 95 16.28 11.53 15.09
CA GLU A 95 16.51 10.98 13.76
C GLU A 95 16.73 12.10 12.73
N ARG A 96 15.96 13.18 12.81
CA ARG A 96 16.16 14.35 11.96
C ARG A 96 17.57 14.93 12.15
N GLN A 97 18.05 15.07 13.39
CA GLN A 97 19.41 15.57 13.65
C GLN A 97 20.47 14.68 13.02
N LYS A 98 20.32 13.33 13.08
CA LYS A 98 21.24 12.41 12.40
C LYS A 98 21.25 12.63 10.88
N LEU A 99 20.05 12.78 10.27
CA LEU A 99 19.93 13.05 8.83
C LEU A 99 20.61 14.37 8.44
N ASP A 100 20.41 15.42 9.25
CA ASP A 100 21.03 16.74 9.02
C ASP A 100 22.57 16.67 9.17
N ASP A 101 23.07 15.92 10.16
CA ASP A 101 24.51 15.73 10.41
C ASP A 101 25.21 14.92 9.30
N LEU A 102 24.47 14.08 8.56
CA LEU A 102 25.01 13.37 7.39
C LEU A 102 25.39 14.31 6.24
N GLY A 103 24.72 15.46 6.12
CA GLY A 103 24.95 16.42 5.04
C GLY A 103 24.52 15.91 3.65
N ILE A 104 23.79 14.81 3.59
CA ILE A 104 23.25 14.21 2.36
C ILE A 104 21.83 14.73 2.14
N PRO A 105 21.45 15.18 0.93
CA PRO A 105 20.09 15.59 0.66
C PRO A 105 19.10 14.49 0.98
N TYR A 106 17.98 14.84 1.63
CA TYR A 106 16.88 13.90 1.86
C TYR A 106 15.52 14.52 1.54
N VAL A 107 14.65 13.70 0.93
CA VAL A 107 13.29 14.06 0.56
C VAL A 107 12.34 13.24 1.40
N VAL A 108 11.36 13.90 2.03
CA VAL A 108 10.28 13.23 2.76
C VAL A 108 9.21 12.82 1.76
N VAL A 109 8.93 11.51 1.70
CA VAL A 109 7.92 10.91 0.83
C VAL A 109 7.09 9.96 1.68
N ASP A 110 5.88 10.37 2.01
CA ASP A 110 4.92 9.56 2.77
C ASP A 110 3.49 9.95 2.35
N TYR A 111 2.50 9.15 2.69
CA TYR A 111 1.10 9.41 2.38
C TYR A 111 0.17 8.60 3.29
N TYR A 112 -1.05 9.11 3.48
CA TYR A 112 -2.07 8.54 4.35
C TYR A 112 -3.41 8.37 3.65
N ASP A 113 -3.59 9.06 2.51
CA ASP A 113 -4.78 9.13 1.70
C ASP A 113 -4.44 9.18 0.20
N LEU A 114 -5.45 9.21 -0.66
CA LEU A 114 -5.27 9.22 -2.11
C LEU A 114 -4.57 10.50 -2.62
N ASP A 115 -4.86 11.65 -2.02
CA ASP A 115 -4.23 12.91 -2.45
C ASP A 115 -2.76 12.97 -2.05
N GLY A 116 -2.43 12.48 -0.85
CA GLY A 116 -1.06 12.28 -0.41
C GLY A 116 -0.28 11.33 -1.31
N LEU A 117 -0.88 10.21 -1.71
CA LEU A 117 -0.26 9.29 -2.68
C LEU A 117 0.01 9.95 -4.02
N ARG A 118 -0.97 10.70 -4.57
CA ARG A 118 -0.77 11.47 -5.81
C ARG A 118 0.41 12.42 -5.68
N LYS A 119 0.46 13.18 -4.59
CA LYS A 119 1.56 14.10 -4.32
C LYS A 119 2.90 13.39 -4.20
N ALA A 120 2.95 12.24 -3.50
CA ALA A 120 4.17 11.44 -3.36
C ALA A 120 4.71 10.98 -4.73
N ILE A 121 3.84 10.49 -5.62
CA ILE A 121 4.22 10.07 -6.98
C ILE A 121 4.70 11.27 -7.80
N GLN A 122 4.05 12.45 -7.73
CA GLN A 122 4.47 13.66 -8.40
C GLN A 122 5.84 14.14 -7.93
N VAL A 123 6.05 14.21 -6.61
CA VAL A 123 7.35 14.58 -6.01
C VAL A 123 8.46 13.64 -6.48
N MET A 124 8.21 12.34 -6.51
CA MET A 124 9.18 11.37 -7.02
C MET A 124 9.44 11.53 -8.51
N GLY A 125 8.42 11.86 -9.30
CA GLY A 125 8.58 12.24 -10.71
C GLY A 125 9.54 13.42 -10.89
N GLU A 126 9.34 14.50 -10.12
CA GLU A 126 10.21 15.67 -10.12
C GLU A 126 11.65 15.35 -9.66
N VAL A 127 11.81 14.54 -8.60
CA VAL A 127 13.12 14.12 -8.07
C VAL A 127 13.96 13.41 -9.12
N PHE A 128 13.32 12.57 -9.95
CA PHE A 128 14.02 11.74 -10.93
C PHE A 128 13.90 12.21 -12.39
N GLY A 129 13.23 13.35 -12.64
CA GLY A 129 12.99 13.86 -14.00
C GLY A 129 12.08 12.94 -14.83
N GLU A 130 11.10 12.32 -14.19
CA GLU A 130 10.15 11.37 -14.78
C GLU A 130 8.69 11.84 -14.58
N GLU A 131 8.46 13.15 -14.67
CA GLU A 131 7.15 13.77 -14.44
C GLU A 131 6.08 13.23 -15.42
N GLU A 132 6.46 12.98 -16.67
CA GLU A 132 5.55 12.44 -17.67
C GLU A 132 5.09 11.03 -17.28
N LYS A 133 6.01 10.18 -16.83
CA LYS A 133 5.71 8.81 -16.41
C LYS A 133 4.84 8.79 -15.14
N ALA A 134 5.17 9.65 -14.18
CA ALA A 134 4.36 9.85 -12.99
C ALA A 134 2.93 10.27 -13.35
N GLN A 135 2.78 11.23 -14.28
CA GLN A 135 1.47 11.69 -14.74
C GLN A 135 0.69 10.61 -15.50
N GLN A 136 1.33 9.81 -16.33
CA GLN A 136 0.71 8.66 -17.02
C GLN A 136 0.13 7.67 -16.00
N TYR A 137 0.89 7.34 -14.97
CA TYR A 137 0.42 6.46 -13.91
C TYR A 137 -0.76 7.04 -13.14
N LEU A 138 -0.70 8.32 -12.76
CA LEU A 138 -1.80 9.00 -12.07
C LEU A 138 -3.07 9.08 -12.94
N SER A 139 -2.92 9.33 -14.24
CA SER A 139 -4.05 9.31 -15.18
C SER A 139 -4.71 7.94 -15.25
N TYR A 140 -3.92 6.86 -15.32
CA TYR A 140 -4.44 5.51 -15.28
C TYR A 140 -5.18 5.23 -13.95
N MET A 141 -4.60 5.64 -12.82
CA MET A 141 -5.25 5.48 -11.52
C MET A 141 -6.62 6.19 -11.51
N ASP A 142 -6.68 7.43 -11.96
CA ASP A 142 -7.92 8.21 -12.00
C ASP A 142 -8.97 7.61 -12.96
N GLU A 143 -8.53 7.05 -14.09
CA GLU A 143 -9.41 6.32 -15.02
C GLU A 143 -10.07 5.11 -14.36
N GLN A 144 -9.31 4.32 -13.58
CA GLN A 144 -9.87 3.14 -12.90
C GLN A 144 -10.85 3.54 -11.78
N PHE A 145 -10.54 4.58 -11.01
CA PHE A 145 -11.48 5.11 -10.02
C PHE A 145 -12.76 5.63 -10.67
N THR A 146 -12.65 6.39 -11.76
CA THR A 146 -13.81 6.87 -12.54
C THR A 146 -14.63 5.72 -13.11
N TYR A 147 -13.95 4.68 -13.65
CA TYR A 147 -14.62 3.50 -14.18
C TYR A 147 -15.50 2.81 -13.13
N VAL A 148 -15.01 2.71 -11.88
CA VAL A 148 -15.77 2.13 -10.78
C VAL A 148 -16.90 3.08 -10.33
N GLU A 149 -16.58 4.35 -10.08
CA GLU A 149 -17.55 5.35 -9.62
C GLU A 149 -18.77 5.41 -10.53
N GLU A 150 -18.57 5.48 -11.85
CA GLU A 150 -19.67 5.55 -12.84
C GLU A 150 -20.63 4.34 -12.74
N ARG A 151 -20.16 3.20 -12.26
CA ARG A 151 -20.94 1.96 -12.14
C ARG A 151 -21.61 1.78 -10.78
N VAL A 152 -21.13 2.45 -9.73
CA VAL A 152 -21.67 2.29 -8.37
C VAL A 152 -22.37 3.53 -7.83
N LYS A 153 -22.28 4.69 -8.51
CA LYS A 153 -22.84 5.96 -8.06
C LYS A 153 -24.35 5.96 -7.82
N ASP A 154 -25.08 5.10 -8.53
CA ASP A 154 -26.54 4.97 -8.43
C ASP A 154 -26.98 3.93 -7.37
N VAL A 155 -26.05 3.26 -6.69
CA VAL A 155 -26.37 2.33 -5.61
C VAL A 155 -26.78 3.13 -4.37
N PRO A 156 -28.03 3.00 -3.91
CA PRO A 156 -28.47 3.66 -2.68
C PRO A 156 -27.59 3.27 -1.49
N GLU A 157 -27.35 4.19 -0.59
CA GLU A 157 -26.52 3.93 0.59
C GLU A 157 -27.00 2.71 1.42
N ALA A 158 -28.33 2.55 1.54
CA ALA A 158 -28.95 1.45 2.25
C ALA A 158 -28.68 0.05 1.60
N ASP A 159 -28.32 0.03 0.31
CA ASP A 159 -28.05 -1.19 -0.45
C ASP A 159 -26.55 -1.45 -0.60
N ARG A 160 -25.69 -0.56 -0.08
CA ARG A 160 -24.24 -0.72 -0.12
C ARG A 160 -23.77 -1.76 0.90
N PRO A 161 -22.96 -2.74 0.50
CA PRO A 161 -22.40 -3.72 1.43
C PRO A 161 -21.56 -3.03 2.53
N ARG A 162 -21.78 -3.45 3.75
CA ARG A 162 -21.07 -2.98 4.94
C ARG A 162 -19.90 -3.91 5.21
N VAL A 163 -18.68 -3.40 5.13
CA VAL A 163 -17.47 -4.21 5.27
C VAL A 163 -16.68 -3.83 6.50
N TYR A 164 -16.08 -4.81 7.16
CA TYR A 164 -15.02 -4.63 8.15
C TYR A 164 -13.70 -4.96 7.49
N HIS A 165 -12.77 -4.02 7.50
CA HIS A 165 -11.42 -4.24 6.97
C HIS A 165 -10.45 -4.60 8.09
N SER A 166 -9.86 -5.80 8.00
CA SER A 166 -8.81 -6.28 8.90
C SER A 166 -7.45 -6.10 8.23
N ILE A 167 -6.61 -5.21 8.76
CA ILE A 167 -5.37 -4.80 8.11
C ILE A 167 -4.30 -5.90 8.20
N THR A 168 -3.69 -6.09 9.37
CA THR A 168 -2.62 -7.09 9.57
C THR A 168 -2.92 -8.05 10.71
N GLU A 169 -3.84 -7.67 11.57
CA GLU A 169 -4.32 -8.42 12.73
C GLU A 169 -5.85 -8.42 12.68
N SER A 170 -6.47 -9.46 13.22
CA SER A 170 -7.93 -9.62 13.10
C SER A 170 -8.75 -8.47 13.68
N THR A 171 -8.18 -7.70 14.61
CA THR A 171 -8.81 -6.57 15.30
C THR A 171 -8.17 -5.22 15.00
N LYS A 172 -7.25 -5.16 14.03
CA LYS A 172 -6.64 -3.92 13.56
C LYS A 172 -7.33 -3.45 12.29
N THR A 173 -7.78 -2.20 12.27
CA THR A 173 -8.68 -1.70 11.23
C THR A 173 -8.39 -0.25 10.83
N ASP A 174 -9.16 0.26 9.89
CA ASP A 174 -9.04 1.60 9.34
C ASP A 174 -9.53 2.68 10.32
N ILE A 175 -9.05 3.88 10.06
CA ILE A 175 -9.54 5.12 10.67
C ILE A 175 -10.19 5.99 9.59
N VAL A 176 -10.94 6.98 10.03
CA VAL A 176 -11.56 7.96 9.13
C VAL A 176 -10.53 8.57 8.19
N ASP A 177 -10.91 8.76 6.94
CA ASP A 177 -10.08 9.36 5.86
C ASP A 177 -8.78 8.63 5.50
N SER A 178 -8.54 7.41 6.03
CA SER A 178 -7.39 6.61 5.62
C SER A 178 -7.45 6.24 4.12
N LEU A 179 -6.29 5.97 3.51
CA LEU A 179 -6.21 5.50 2.13
C LEU A 179 -7.13 4.29 1.88
N CYS A 180 -7.17 3.35 2.83
CA CYS A 180 -8.00 2.14 2.71
C CYS A 180 -9.49 2.48 2.77
N ALA A 181 -9.91 3.33 3.71
CA ALA A 181 -11.30 3.78 3.80
C ALA A 181 -11.73 4.49 2.51
N GLN A 182 -10.89 5.35 1.95
CA GLN A 182 -11.17 6.02 0.67
C GLN A 182 -11.32 5.03 -0.49
N ILE A 183 -10.49 3.98 -0.55
CA ILE A 183 -10.60 2.90 -1.56
C ILE A 183 -11.91 2.12 -1.38
N ILE A 184 -12.25 1.76 -0.16
CA ILE A 184 -13.49 1.02 0.16
C ILE A 184 -14.71 1.85 -0.23
N HIS A 185 -14.75 3.13 0.13
CA HIS A 185 -15.83 4.05 -0.26
C HIS A 185 -15.92 4.23 -1.79
N ALA A 186 -14.79 4.39 -2.47
CA ALA A 186 -14.74 4.50 -3.93
C ALA A 186 -15.27 3.25 -4.64
N ALA A 187 -15.12 2.06 -4.02
CA ALA A 187 -15.71 0.83 -4.51
C ALA A 187 -17.24 0.74 -4.27
N GLY A 188 -17.87 1.77 -3.69
CA GLY A 188 -19.31 1.80 -3.39
C GLY A 188 -19.69 1.05 -2.12
N LEU A 189 -18.75 0.80 -1.22
CA LEU A 189 -18.94 0.06 0.03
C LEU A 189 -19.01 1.02 1.23
N ILE A 190 -19.45 0.51 2.38
CA ILE A 190 -19.42 1.19 3.67
C ILE A 190 -18.34 0.54 4.54
N ASP A 191 -17.34 1.30 4.96
CA ASP A 191 -16.35 0.84 5.94
C ASP A 191 -16.90 1.05 7.35
N VAL A 192 -17.34 -0.02 8.01
CA VAL A 192 -17.98 0.08 9.33
C VAL A 192 -17.08 0.63 10.41
N SER A 193 -15.75 0.52 10.27
CA SER A 193 -14.78 1.05 11.23
C SER A 193 -14.51 2.53 11.01
N ALA A 194 -14.17 2.93 9.79
CA ALA A 194 -13.90 4.32 9.44
C ALA A 194 -15.17 5.19 9.62
N ASP A 195 -16.34 4.71 9.16
CA ASP A 195 -17.62 5.41 9.25
C ASP A 195 -18.15 5.50 10.70
N SER A 196 -17.60 4.72 11.63
CA SER A 196 -17.86 4.90 13.06
C SER A 196 -17.10 6.07 13.71
N GLY A 197 -16.25 6.76 12.92
CA GLY A 197 -15.48 7.90 13.37
C GLY A 197 -14.25 7.53 14.19
N LEU A 198 -13.70 6.34 14.01
CA LEU A 198 -12.45 5.96 14.65
C LEU A 198 -11.32 6.89 14.21
N THR A 199 -10.71 7.50 15.20
CA THR A 199 -9.49 8.30 15.03
C THR A 199 -8.44 7.75 15.96
N ASP A 200 -7.23 7.51 15.48
CA ASP A 200 -6.12 7.08 16.34
C ASP A 200 -4.87 7.91 16.09
N VAL A 201 -3.93 7.75 16.98
CA VAL A 201 -2.59 8.33 16.89
C VAL A 201 -1.76 7.43 15.98
N GLY A 202 -1.99 7.52 14.68
CA GLY A 202 -1.32 6.66 13.71
C GLY A 202 -2.15 6.49 12.43
N LYS A 203 -1.92 5.39 11.70
CA LYS A 203 -2.56 5.13 10.40
C LYS A 203 -3.74 4.15 10.49
N ASN A 204 -4.01 3.61 11.69
CA ASN A 204 -5.05 2.60 11.93
C ASN A 204 -5.40 2.50 13.41
N ALA A 205 -6.52 1.83 13.72
CA ALA A 205 -7.03 1.66 15.07
C ALA A 205 -7.07 0.17 15.48
N MET A 206 -6.95 -0.08 16.78
CA MET A 206 -7.24 -1.38 17.39
C MET A 206 -8.65 -1.35 17.95
N VAL A 207 -9.43 -2.37 17.66
CA VAL A 207 -10.81 -2.52 18.13
C VAL A 207 -11.00 -3.85 18.85
N THR A 208 -12.08 -3.98 19.60
CA THR A 208 -12.42 -5.25 20.23
C THR A 208 -13.31 -6.11 19.30
N LEU A 209 -13.29 -7.42 19.48
CA LEU A 209 -14.21 -8.31 18.78
C LEU A 209 -15.67 -7.97 19.10
N GLU A 210 -15.98 -7.52 20.34
CA GLU A 210 -17.31 -7.03 20.71
C GLU A 210 -17.75 -5.85 19.86
N GLN A 211 -16.83 -4.91 19.56
CA GLN A 211 -17.12 -3.78 18.69
C GLN A 211 -17.43 -4.26 17.26
N ILE A 212 -16.71 -5.25 16.74
CA ILE A 212 -16.97 -5.82 15.42
C ILE A 212 -18.35 -6.52 15.40
N TYR A 213 -18.71 -7.21 16.47
CA TYR A 213 -20.07 -7.78 16.62
C TYR A 213 -21.16 -6.71 16.64
N ASN A 214 -20.90 -5.56 17.28
CA ASN A 214 -21.86 -4.45 17.32
C ASN A 214 -22.05 -3.81 15.94
N TRP A 215 -21.01 -3.75 15.12
CA TRP A 215 -21.11 -3.30 13.74
C TRP A 215 -21.82 -4.32 12.83
N ASP A 216 -21.68 -5.61 13.13
CA ASP A 216 -22.23 -6.73 12.36
C ASP A 216 -22.10 -6.54 10.84
N PRO A 217 -20.87 -6.53 10.30
CA PRO A 217 -20.62 -6.30 8.88
C PRO A 217 -21.18 -7.39 7.99
N ASP A 218 -21.56 -7.05 6.74
CA ASP A 218 -22.00 -8.01 5.72
C ASP A 218 -20.85 -8.88 5.23
N ALA A 219 -19.64 -8.32 5.23
CA ALA A 219 -18.42 -9.01 4.84
C ALA A 219 -17.21 -8.53 5.65
N ILE A 220 -16.18 -9.38 5.68
CA ILE A 220 -14.86 -9.06 6.22
C ILE A 220 -13.86 -9.15 5.08
N ILE A 221 -13.01 -8.13 4.92
CA ILE A 221 -11.90 -8.12 3.98
C ILE A 221 -10.59 -8.08 4.76
N CYS A 222 -9.62 -8.91 4.40
CA CYS A 222 -8.36 -9.06 5.14
C CYS A 222 -7.17 -8.84 4.22
N ASN A 223 -6.18 -8.08 4.65
CA ASN A 223 -4.92 -7.90 3.91
C ASN A 223 -4.03 -9.16 3.92
N GLU A 224 -4.25 -10.07 4.87
CA GLU A 224 -3.41 -11.25 5.03
C GLU A 224 -4.28 -12.52 4.99
N TYR A 225 -3.90 -13.49 4.17
CA TYR A 225 -4.62 -14.78 4.09
C TYR A 225 -4.61 -15.53 5.43
N ALA A 226 -3.51 -15.40 6.22
CA ALA A 226 -3.45 -16.02 7.54
C ALA A 226 -4.48 -15.44 8.52
N VAL A 227 -4.83 -14.16 8.39
CA VAL A 227 -5.90 -13.54 9.18
C VAL A 227 -7.27 -14.03 8.71
N THR A 228 -7.47 -14.19 7.40
CA THR A 228 -8.69 -14.81 6.85
C THR A 228 -8.88 -16.22 7.40
N ASP A 229 -7.85 -17.06 7.34
CA ASP A 229 -7.87 -18.42 7.87
C ASP A 229 -8.14 -18.44 9.37
N TYR A 230 -7.51 -17.53 10.14
CA TYR A 230 -7.76 -17.40 11.56
C TYR A 230 -9.22 -17.05 11.87
N ILE A 231 -9.78 -16.03 11.23
CA ILE A 231 -11.17 -15.59 11.42
C ILE A 231 -12.14 -16.75 11.13
N LEU A 232 -11.90 -17.48 10.04
CA LEU A 232 -12.76 -18.60 9.64
C LEU A 232 -12.63 -19.82 10.58
N ALA A 233 -11.47 -20.04 11.19
CA ALA A 233 -11.21 -21.19 12.07
C ALA A 233 -11.63 -20.97 13.53
N GLN A 234 -11.67 -19.73 14.01
CA GLN A 234 -11.89 -19.46 15.42
C GLN A 234 -13.36 -19.36 15.80
N GLN A 235 -13.78 -20.17 16.78
CA GLN A 235 -15.17 -20.21 17.30
C GLN A 235 -15.69 -18.83 17.71
N LYS A 236 -14.83 -17.98 18.27
CA LYS A 236 -15.21 -16.64 18.71
C LYS A 236 -15.71 -15.71 17.60
N TRP A 237 -15.42 -16.02 16.32
CA TRP A 237 -15.86 -15.25 15.15
C TRP A 237 -17.13 -15.83 14.48
N SER A 238 -17.50 -17.08 14.81
CA SER A 238 -18.57 -17.82 14.13
C SER A 238 -19.97 -17.24 14.25
N GLY A 239 -20.18 -16.32 15.19
CA GLY A 239 -21.47 -15.63 15.38
C GLY A 239 -21.72 -14.47 14.41
N LEU A 240 -20.70 -13.96 13.72
CA LEU A 240 -20.86 -12.87 12.75
C LEU A 240 -21.53 -13.37 11.47
N LYS A 241 -22.46 -12.58 10.93
CA LYS A 241 -23.14 -12.92 9.66
C LYS A 241 -22.18 -13.08 8.50
N ALA A 242 -21.12 -12.26 8.44
CA ALA A 242 -20.06 -12.38 7.44
C ALA A 242 -19.40 -13.77 7.45
N VAL A 243 -19.11 -14.32 8.63
CA VAL A 243 -18.51 -15.65 8.78
C VAL A 243 -19.52 -16.76 8.43
N GLN A 244 -20.76 -16.64 8.89
CA GLN A 244 -21.83 -17.60 8.60
C GLN A 244 -22.13 -17.68 7.11
N ASN A 245 -22.11 -16.55 6.42
CA ASN A 245 -22.37 -16.45 4.97
C ASN A 245 -21.13 -16.73 4.12
N LYS A 246 -19.97 -17.03 4.74
CA LYS A 246 -18.66 -17.19 4.05
C LYS A 246 -18.22 -15.96 3.26
N SER A 247 -18.63 -14.78 3.72
CA SER A 247 -18.26 -13.47 3.15
C SER A 247 -17.00 -12.91 3.83
N VAL A 248 -15.96 -13.74 3.92
CA VAL A 248 -14.63 -13.34 4.42
C VAL A 248 -13.63 -13.49 3.29
N TYR A 249 -13.06 -12.38 2.85
CA TYR A 249 -12.25 -12.31 1.64
C TYR A 249 -10.81 -11.92 1.97
N THR A 250 -9.85 -12.54 1.32
CA THR A 250 -8.46 -12.08 1.32
C THR A 250 -8.26 -11.09 0.18
N LEU A 251 -7.72 -9.92 0.50
CA LEU A 251 -7.36 -8.93 -0.50
C LEU A 251 -6.09 -9.34 -1.26
N PRO A 252 -6.00 -9.00 -2.55
CA PRO A 252 -4.82 -9.30 -3.34
C PRO A 252 -3.56 -8.60 -2.82
N ILE A 253 -2.42 -9.24 -3.08
CA ILE A 253 -1.08 -8.72 -2.78
C ILE A 253 -0.28 -8.77 -4.07
N GLY A 254 0.00 -7.60 -4.63
CA GLY A 254 0.86 -7.43 -5.78
C GLY A 254 2.27 -6.97 -5.37
N ALA A 255 2.77 -5.89 -5.96
CA ALA A 255 3.96 -5.17 -5.50
C ALA A 255 3.76 -4.67 -4.07
N THR A 256 2.54 -4.29 -3.76
CA THR A 256 2.11 -3.89 -2.42
C THR A 256 0.84 -4.66 -2.01
N ARG A 257 0.45 -4.60 -0.75
CA ARG A 257 -0.90 -4.98 -0.34
C ARG A 257 -1.87 -3.95 -0.89
N TRP A 258 -2.83 -4.36 -1.71
CA TRP A 258 -3.64 -3.43 -2.48
C TRP A 258 -4.45 -2.45 -1.62
N CYS A 259 -4.98 -2.88 -0.49
CA CYS A 259 -5.68 -2.03 0.46
C CYS A 259 -4.86 -1.86 1.75
N HIS A 260 -3.75 -1.12 1.68
CA HIS A 260 -2.86 -0.85 2.80
C HIS A 260 -2.33 0.59 2.71
N HIS A 261 -2.06 1.22 3.85
CA HIS A 261 -1.59 2.61 3.90
C HIS A 261 -0.27 2.89 3.13
N GLY A 262 0.51 1.87 2.82
CA GLY A 262 1.71 1.98 1.98
C GLY A 262 1.49 1.48 0.55
N SER A 263 0.24 1.27 0.12
CA SER A 263 -0.05 0.78 -1.23
C SER A 263 0.22 1.85 -2.28
N ILE A 264 0.88 1.43 -3.36
CA ILE A 264 0.93 2.21 -4.61
C ILE A 264 -0.07 1.69 -5.64
N GLU A 265 -0.91 0.71 -5.29
CA GLU A 265 -1.84 0.02 -6.20
C GLU A 265 -3.32 0.21 -5.82
N PRO A 266 -3.78 1.41 -5.38
CA PRO A 266 -5.16 1.62 -4.92
C PRO A 266 -6.18 1.38 -6.04
N GLN A 267 -5.85 1.64 -7.31
CA GLN A 267 -6.69 1.37 -8.47
C GLN A 267 -6.96 -0.12 -8.68
N MET A 268 -5.99 -0.98 -8.33
CA MET A 268 -6.20 -2.43 -8.39
C MET A 268 -7.11 -2.90 -7.25
N ALA A 269 -7.00 -2.28 -6.09
CA ALA A 269 -7.86 -2.55 -4.94
C ALA A 269 -9.32 -2.18 -5.23
N VAL A 270 -9.58 -0.98 -5.76
CA VAL A 270 -10.94 -0.53 -6.05
C VAL A 270 -11.61 -1.41 -7.10
N LEU A 271 -10.89 -1.83 -8.14
CA LEU A 271 -11.39 -2.76 -9.16
C LEU A 271 -11.73 -4.13 -8.58
N PHE A 272 -10.85 -4.68 -7.73
CA PHE A 272 -11.08 -5.97 -7.09
C PHE A 272 -12.30 -5.93 -6.17
N LEU A 273 -12.41 -4.92 -5.32
CA LEU A 273 -13.55 -4.76 -4.43
C LEU A 273 -14.85 -4.57 -5.20
N ALA A 274 -14.85 -3.71 -6.21
CA ALA A 274 -16.03 -3.47 -7.05
C ALA A 274 -16.49 -4.75 -7.75
N LYS A 275 -15.57 -5.51 -8.37
CA LYS A 275 -15.89 -6.80 -9.01
C LYS A 275 -16.39 -7.84 -8.01
N THR A 276 -15.84 -7.86 -6.78
CA THR A 276 -16.22 -8.81 -5.75
C THR A 276 -17.63 -8.56 -5.22
N PHE A 277 -17.97 -7.29 -4.99
CA PHE A 277 -19.25 -6.93 -4.34
C PHE A 277 -20.38 -6.58 -5.31
N TYR A 278 -20.05 -6.23 -6.55
CA TYR A 278 -21.01 -5.88 -7.62
C TYR A 278 -20.73 -6.66 -8.92
N PRO A 279 -20.62 -8.01 -8.90
CA PRO A 279 -20.18 -8.80 -10.05
C PRO A 279 -20.97 -8.51 -11.32
N ASP A 280 -22.29 -8.27 -11.21
CA ASP A 280 -23.18 -8.02 -12.35
C ASP A 280 -22.93 -6.63 -13.00
N ARG A 281 -22.38 -5.67 -12.25
CA ARG A 281 -22.04 -4.32 -12.77
C ARG A 281 -20.65 -4.28 -13.44
N PHE A 282 -19.86 -5.32 -13.25
CA PHE A 282 -18.48 -5.45 -13.72
C PHE A 282 -18.24 -6.74 -14.50
N GLU A 283 -19.25 -7.23 -15.24
CA GLU A 283 -19.15 -8.45 -16.06
C GLU A 283 -18.01 -8.36 -17.09
N ASP A 284 -17.81 -7.14 -17.63
CA ASP A 284 -16.76 -6.80 -18.62
C ASP A 284 -15.34 -6.71 -18.04
N LEU A 285 -15.18 -6.67 -16.70
CA LEU A 285 -13.88 -6.59 -16.04
C LEU A 285 -13.26 -7.99 -15.88
N ASP A 286 -12.14 -8.22 -16.57
CA ASP A 286 -11.27 -9.36 -16.34
C ASP A 286 -10.08 -8.97 -15.46
N LEU A 287 -10.13 -9.32 -14.18
CA LEU A 287 -9.08 -8.99 -13.22
C LEU A 287 -7.72 -9.63 -13.56
N ARG A 288 -7.71 -10.81 -14.20
CA ARG A 288 -6.45 -11.46 -14.59
C ARG A 288 -5.75 -10.69 -15.69
N GLU A 289 -6.49 -10.33 -16.73
CA GLU A 289 -5.99 -9.52 -17.84
C GLU A 289 -5.58 -8.12 -17.35
N THR A 290 -6.34 -7.53 -16.43
CA THR A 290 -6.02 -6.23 -15.82
C THR A 290 -4.70 -6.29 -15.06
N VAL A 291 -4.46 -7.34 -14.25
CA VAL A 291 -3.19 -7.54 -13.54
C VAL A 291 -2.04 -7.72 -14.53
N LEU A 292 -2.22 -8.57 -15.53
CA LEU A 292 -1.20 -8.84 -16.57
C LEU A 292 -0.77 -7.54 -17.26
N THR A 293 -1.74 -6.77 -17.75
CA THR A 293 -1.51 -5.50 -18.46
C THR A 293 -0.86 -4.46 -17.54
N TYR A 294 -1.35 -4.31 -16.30
CA TYR A 294 -0.81 -3.38 -15.33
C TYR A 294 0.69 -3.62 -15.05
N TYR A 295 1.07 -4.87 -14.80
CA TYR A 295 2.48 -5.19 -14.54
C TYR A 295 3.36 -5.07 -15.77
N ALA A 296 2.83 -5.38 -16.96
CA ALA A 296 3.55 -5.17 -18.21
C ALA A 296 3.81 -3.69 -18.49
N ASP A 297 2.79 -2.84 -18.32
CA ASP A 297 2.86 -1.43 -18.71
C ASP A 297 3.65 -0.58 -17.70
N TYR A 298 3.45 -0.84 -16.38
CA TYR A 298 4.02 0.00 -15.33
C TYR A 298 5.30 -0.56 -14.70
N PHE A 299 5.50 -1.86 -14.76
CA PHE A 299 6.71 -2.48 -14.20
C PHE A 299 7.56 -3.20 -15.25
N GLY A 300 7.12 -3.27 -16.52
CA GLY A 300 7.82 -4.00 -17.58
C GLY A 300 7.94 -5.50 -17.31
N MET A 301 7.01 -6.07 -16.51
CA MET A 301 7.05 -7.46 -16.08
C MET A 301 5.99 -8.28 -16.80
N GLN A 302 6.40 -9.42 -17.35
CA GLN A 302 5.49 -10.43 -17.90
C GLN A 302 5.22 -11.48 -16.81
N LEU A 303 4.03 -11.43 -16.22
CA LEU A 303 3.64 -12.37 -15.18
C LEU A 303 3.10 -13.66 -15.79
N ASP A 304 3.44 -14.79 -15.18
CA ASP A 304 2.84 -16.07 -15.52
C ASP A 304 1.50 -16.28 -14.77
N ASP A 305 0.74 -17.27 -15.21
CA ASP A 305 -0.57 -17.60 -14.64
C ASP A 305 -0.52 -17.96 -13.15
N ASP A 306 0.54 -18.59 -12.69
CA ASP A 306 0.75 -18.95 -11.28
C ASP A 306 0.92 -17.71 -10.42
N THR A 307 1.76 -16.77 -10.86
CA THR A 307 2.00 -15.49 -10.19
C THR A 307 0.71 -14.66 -10.11
N ILE A 308 -0.06 -14.54 -11.21
CA ILE A 308 -1.33 -13.82 -11.20
C ILE A 308 -2.31 -14.48 -10.23
N THR A 309 -2.36 -15.81 -10.19
CA THR A 309 -3.20 -16.55 -9.25
C THR A 309 -2.80 -16.29 -7.79
N LYS A 310 -1.52 -16.25 -7.50
CA LYS A 310 -0.99 -15.90 -6.16
C LYS A 310 -1.37 -14.47 -5.77
N ILE A 311 -1.18 -13.51 -6.67
CA ILE A 311 -1.58 -12.11 -6.44
C ILE A 311 -3.05 -12.04 -6.04
N LEU A 312 -3.94 -12.56 -6.89
CA LEU A 312 -5.38 -12.46 -6.71
C LEU A 312 -5.91 -13.25 -5.51
N SER A 313 -5.18 -14.27 -5.04
CA SER A 313 -5.52 -15.03 -3.83
C SER A 313 -4.94 -14.47 -2.53
N GLY A 314 -4.26 -13.32 -2.57
CA GLY A 314 -3.59 -12.72 -1.40
C GLY A 314 -2.37 -13.49 -0.90
N LYS A 315 -1.84 -14.41 -1.71
CA LYS A 315 -0.57 -15.13 -1.46
C LYS A 315 0.61 -14.58 -2.24
N GLY A 316 0.40 -13.49 -2.89
CA GLY A 316 1.11 -12.71 -3.85
C GLY A 316 2.62 -12.68 -3.91
N MET A 317 3.14 -11.55 -4.40
CA MET A 317 4.56 -11.30 -4.61
C MET A 317 5.28 -10.91 -3.30
N ARG A 318 4.67 -11.15 -2.15
CA ARG A 318 5.20 -10.84 -0.83
C ARG A 318 4.88 -11.95 0.16
N GLU A 319 5.86 -12.42 0.90
CA GLU A 319 5.61 -13.38 1.98
C GLU A 319 4.81 -12.72 3.11
N SER A 320 3.92 -13.49 3.75
CA SER A 320 3.23 -13.07 4.97
C SER A 320 4.24 -12.67 6.02
N SER A 321 3.95 -11.60 6.75
CA SER A 321 4.80 -11.21 7.88
C SER A 321 4.85 -12.36 8.90
N PRO A 322 6.04 -12.81 9.34
CA PRO A 322 6.13 -13.86 10.35
C PRO A 322 5.65 -13.43 11.75
N SER A 323 5.35 -12.15 11.94
CA SER A 323 4.94 -11.54 13.22
C SER A 323 3.45 -11.20 13.29
N LEU A 324 2.58 -12.00 12.64
CA LEU A 324 1.12 -11.82 12.83
C LEU A 324 0.76 -12.22 14.26
N GLU A 325 0.62 -11.23 15.15
CA GLU A 325 -0.04 -11.42 16.43
C GLU A 325 -1.53 -11.61 16.15
N MET A 326 -2.02 -12.85 16.36
CA MET A 326 -3.39 -13.27 16.06
C MET A 326 -4.23 -13.36 17.35
N GLU A 327 -3.94 -12.54 18.37
CA GLU A 327 -4.71 -12.55 19.63
C GLU A 327 -5.99 -11.72 19.57
#